data_70b2e13a469718994e76f0ed7936f62d
#
_entry.id   70b2e13a469718994e76f0ed7936f62d
#
_cell.length_a   1.000
_cell.length_b   1.000
_cell.length_c   1.000
_cell.angle_alpha   90.00
_cell.angle_beta   90.00
_cell.angle_gamma   90.00
#
_symmetry.space_group_name_H-M   'P 1'
#
loop_
_entity.id
_entity.type
_entity.pdbx_description
1 polymer ?
#
loop_
_entity_poly.entity_id
_entity_poly.type
_entity_poly.pdbx_seq_one_letter_code
_entity_poly.pdbx_strand_id
1 'polypeptide(L)'
;MKTLFLIGAALFSSLTFGQTLKDAIYKTDNERYADALKEFAALVNADPMNGEIYFYYGDCYFEKGIADSAKMMWNKGYEVDKIKAMPYVGYGRVLWMNGKTAEAKVEFEKALALTKKDKLKRAEVIRGMVKTYIKSENKDLDQAILIIEEAILKDPKNEDNLLLKGDALYAKTQDNASAAIKAYLAVLDINPKSARGIVRVAKIYQAAQNQEKANEMFKQAKQIDSTYAPAYRANAELNMLFGKKKAAIEDWQKYLKLNNNLEARYLYTTALFNAKEYCEAISEVKNLNAMNFSNFYTERILAFSYLECNGDSTSVKNGLNASDRFFAIVPSNMISFMDYKTRGALLLKAGKDSLGMLEYEKAIGMNDIAAKELTGEVASKYFKAKKFDKAIEMYNKRAKLMTLNSAEEYELGKAIFSGPKDYVLADSTFAKVAVLSPSYAPAYLWRARSNYKLDTNNERWAAQPYYEKVIELVKPEERATPANKSMMLEACRYLCDYYAKSAAKDLAKTKSFYEIILQIDPNDATAKTALGIK
;
A
#
# COMPACT_ATOMS: atom_id res chain seq x y z
N MET A 1 30.29 -13.81 62.61
CA MET A 1 29.53 -14.44 61.52
C MET A 1 28.41 -13.56 60.88
N LYS A 2 27.82 -12.60 61.59
CA LYS A 2 26.75 -11.73 61.03
C LYS A 2 27.24 -10.65 60.07
N THR A 3 28.49 -10.17 60.23
CA THR A 3 29.07 -9.09 59.38
C THR A 3 29.58 -9.58 58.02
N LEU A 4 29.96 -10.86 57.88
CA LEU A 4 30.37 -11.43 56.60
C LEU A 4 29.20 -11.70 55.67
N PHE A 5 28.01 -11.97 56.19
CA PHE A 5 26.80 -12.23 55.40
C PHE A 5 26.23 -10.95 54.76
N LEU A 6 26.40 -9.80 55.38
CA LEU A 6 25.94 -8.50 54.83
C LEU A 6 26.82 -8.00 53.67
N ILE A 7 28.13 -8.27 53.71
CA ILE A 7 29.06 -7.88 52.63
C ILE A 7 28.87 -8.81 51.41
N GLY A 8 28.60 -10.10 51.61
CA GLY A 8 28.31 -11.02 50.54
C GLY A 8 26.98 -10.71 49.80
N ALA A 9 25.94 -10.30 50.55
CA ALA A 9 24.64 -9.94 49.98
C ALA A 9 24.70 -8.60 49.17
N ALA A 10 25.50 -7.65 49.66
CA ALA A 10 25.68 -6.36 48.97
C ALA A 10 26.52 -6.51 47.69
N LEU A 11 27.54 -7.38 47.68
CA LEU A 11 28.33 -7.68 46.48
C LEU A 11 27.53 -8.50 45.44
N PHE A 12 26.70 -9.44 45.90
CA PHE A 12 25.84 -10.23 45.01
C PHE A 12 24.73 -9.37 44.40
N SER A 13 24.14 -8.42 45.14
CA SER A 13 23.15 -7.48 44.64
C SER A 13 23.73 -6.47 43.63
N SER A 14 24.97 -6.04 43.82
CA SER A 14 25.63 -5.09 42.91
C SER A 14 26.05 -5.72 41.58
N LEU A 15 26.44 -7.00 41.59
CA LEU A 15 26.75 -7.75 40.36
C LEU A 15 25.49 -8.07 39.52
N THR A 16 24.41 -8.50 40.17
CA THR A 16 23.13 -8.73 39.50
C THR A 16 22.51 -7.44 38.99
N PHE A 17 22.65 -6.33 39.72
CA PHE A 17 22.11 -5.03 39.32
C PHE A 17 22.82 -4.43 38.09
N GLY A 18 24.16 -4.51 38.04
CA GLY A 18 24.94 -4.05 36.88
C GLY A 18 24.67 -4.89 35.62
N GLN A 19 24.34 -6.17 35.78
CA GLN A 19 23.99 -7.04 34.67
C GLN A 19 22.59 -6.68 34.11
N THR A 20 21.61 -6.44 34.96
CA THR A 20 20.26 -6.07 34.55
C THR A 20 20.18 -4.70 33.86
N LEU A 21 20.99 -3.71 34.23
CA LEU A 21 21.07 -2.44 33.51
C LEU A 21 21.63 -2.63 32.09
N LYS A 22 22.70 -3.43 31.94
CA LYS A 22 23.25 -3.80 30.62
C LYS A 22 22.24 -4.53 29.76
N ASP A 23 21.47 -5.45 30.35
CA ASP A 23 20.44 -6.20 29.64
C ASP A 23 19.32 -5.29 29.15
N ALA A 24 18.87 -4.31 29.93
CA ALA A 24 17.88 -3.33 29.51
C ALA A 24 18.40 -2.43 28.37
N ILE A 25 19.67 -1.99 28.44
CA ILE A 25 20.32 -1.25 27.36
C ILE A 25 20.42 -2.11 26.09
N TYR A 26 20.86 -3.37 26.21
CA TYR A 26 20.92 -4.31 25.09
C TYR A 26 19.56 -4.54 24.44
N LYS A 27 18.47 -4.64 25.22
CA LYS A 27 17.11 -4.75 24.70
C LYS A 27 16.69 -3.48 23.96
N THR A 28 17.11 -2.30 24.44
CA THR A 28 16.89 -1.03 23.70
C THR A 28 17.58 -1.06 22.35
N ASP A 29 18.84 -1.50 22.27
CA ASP A 29 19.60 -1.63 21.02
C ASP A 29 19.00 -2.68 20.07
N ASN A 30 18.29 -3.66 20.61
CA ASN A 30 17.55 -4.68 19.86
C ASN A 30 16.11 -4.28 19.50
N GLU A 31 15.72 -3.03 19.69
CA GLU A 31 14.37 -2.51 19.46
C GLU A 31 13.28 -3.21 20.31
N ARG A 32 13.68 -3.96 21.35
CA ARG A 32 12.78 -4.63 22.29
C ARG A 32 12.31 -3.66 23.38
N TYR A 33 11.76 -2.55 22.91
CA TYR A 33 11.44 -1.40 23.79
C TYR A 33 10.47 -1.75 24.92
N ALA A 34 9.45 -2.59 24.67
CA ALA A 34 8.48 -2.96 25.70
C ALA A 34 9.14 -3.69 26.87
N ASP A 35 10.03 -4.65 26.56
CA ASP A 35 10.78 -5.39 27.57
C ASP A 35 11.79 -4.49 28.28
N ALA A 36 12.52 -3.67 27.52
CA ALA A 36 13.49 -2.72 28.07
C ALA A 36 12.83 -1.72 29.05
N LEU A 37 11.71 -1.11 28.65
CA LEU A 37 10.96 -0.16 29.49
C LEU A 37 10.48 -0.81 30.79
N LYS A 38 10.02 -2.09 30.74
CA LYS A 38 9.61 -2.84 31.92
C LYS A 38 10.79 -3.07 32.87
N GLU A 39 11.96 -3.39 32.34
CA GLU A 39 13.17 -3.59 33.15
C GLU A 39 13.69 -2.29 33.72
N PHE A 40 13.73 -1.19 32.94
CA PHE A 40 14.09 0.12 33.47
C PHE A 40 13.15 0.56 34.60
N ALA A 41 11.85 0.33 34.47
CA ALA A 41 10.89 0.62 35.55
C ALA A 41 11.21 -0.18 36.83
N ALA A 42 11.54 -1.47 36.69
CA ALA A 42 11.94 -2.29 37.84
C ALA A 42 13.25 -1.79 38.48
N LEU A 43 14.23 -1.40 37.66
CA LEU A 43 15.50 -0.84 38.14
C LEU A 43 15.32 0.49 38.89
N VAL A 44 14.48 1.39 38.38
CA VAL A 44 14.12 2.65 39.05
C VAL A 44 13.43 2.40 40.40
N ASN A 45 12.52 1.41 40.44
CA ASN A 45 11.87 1.04 41.70
C ASN A 45 12.85 0.47 42.74
N ALA A 46 13.89 -0.24 42.29
CA ALA A 46 14.91 -0.82 43.16
C ALA A 46 15.94 0.22 43.63
N ASP A 47 16.28 1.19 42.80
CA ASP A 47 17.23 2.28 43.12
C ASP A 47 16.75 3.61 42.56
N PRO A 48 15.77 4.26 43.21
CA PRO A 48 15.13 5.49 42.71
C PRO A 48 16.04 6.75 42.76
N MET A 49 17.18 6.66 43.39
CA MET A 49 18.14 7.76 43.47
C MET A 49 19.28 7.64 42.45
N ASN A 50 19.25 6.63 41.58
CA ASN A 50 20.28 6.40 40.59
C ASN A 50 19.93 7.08 39.24
N GLY A 51 20.44 8.26 39.04
CA GLY A 51 20.18 9.07 37.84
C GLY A 51 20.69 8.45 36.55
N GLU A 52 21.65 7.52 36.59
CA GLU A 52 22.15 6.82 35.43
C GLU A 52 21.07 5.86 34.83
N ILE A 53 20.25 5.24 35.69
CA ILE A 53 19.12 4.41 35.24
C ILE A 53 18.10 5.26 34.46
N TYR A 54 17.76 6.41 35.02
CA TYR A 54 16.85 7.36 34.37
C TYR A 54 17.38 7.86 33.02
N PHE A 55 18.71 8.04 32.92
CA PHE A 55 19.33 8.42 31.66
C PHE A 55 19.05 7.37 30.57
N TYR A 56 19.35 6.10 30.81
CA TYR A 56 19.12 5.03 29.83
C TYR A 56 17.63 4.71 29.63
N TYR A 57 16.82 4.91 30.66
CA TYR A 57 15.36 4.82 30.54
C TYR A 57 14.81 5.89 29.58
N GLY A 58 15.31 7.12 29.71
CA GLY A 58 15.02 8.20 28.77
C GLY A 58 15.50 7.88 27.35
N ASP A 59 16.71 7.31 27.21
CA ASP A 59 17.24 6.86 25.91
C ASP A 59 16.31 5.82 25.27
N CYS A 60 15.79 4.88 26.03
CA CYS A 60 14.85 3.86 25.52
C CYS A 60 13.55 4.51 24.99
N TYR A 61 12.98 5.46 25.71
CA TYR A 61 11.83 6.23 25.22
C TYR A 61 12.14 7.03 23.95
N PHE A 62 13.33 7.62 23.90
CA PHE A 62 13.78 8.42 22.77
C PHE A 62 13.98 7.57 21.51
N GLU A 63 14.64 6.41 21.64
CA GLU A 63 14.80 5.45 20.54
C GLU A 63 13.45 4.90 20.03
N LYS A 64 12.47 4.79 20.93
CA LYS A 64 11.09 4.44 20.59
C LYS A 64 10.30 5.58 19.94
N GLY A 65 10.83 6.80 19.89
CA GLY A 65 10.16 7.98 19.33
C GLY A 65 9.21 8.71 20.29
N ILE A 66 9.28 8.46 21.62
CA ILE A 66 8.42 9.09 22.62
C ILE A 66 9.21 10.20 23.33
N ALA A 67 9.38 11.34 22.66
CA ALA A 67 10.24 12.43 23.11
C ALA A 67 9.85 13.01 24.48
N ASP A 68 8.57 13.18 24.79
CA ASP A 68 8.13 13.77 26.06
C ASP A 68 8.43 12.86 27.25
N SER A 69 8.20 11.55 27.11
CA SER A 69 8.58 10.59 28.16
C SER A 69 10.10 10.52 28.34
N ALA A 70 10.86 10.62 27.25
CA ALA A 70 12.32 10.70 27.33
C ALA A 70 12.78 11.92 28.13
N LYS A 71 12.27 13.11 27.81
CA LYS A 71 12.56 14.36 28.54
C LYS A 71 12.18 14.23 30.01
N MET A 72 11.05 13.64 30.33
CA MET A 72 10.60 13.43 31.70
C MET A 72 11.61 12.56 32.48
N MET A 73 12.08 11.46 31.91
CA MET A 73 13.06 10.59 32.57
C MET A 73 14.41 11.27 32.73
N TRP A 74 14.91 11.97 31.72
CA TRP A 74 16.19 12.71 31.84
C TRP A 74 16.14 13.84 32.89
N ASN A 75 15.04 14.59 32.96
CA ASN A 75 14.84 15.58 33.99
C ASN A 75 14.84 14.94 35.38
N LYS A 76 14.11 13.84 35.55
CA LYS A 76 14.05 13.12 36.82
C LYS A 76 15.42 12.63 37.27
N GLY A 77 16.20 12.03 36.35
CA GLY A 77 17.57 11.62 36.63
C GLY A 77 18.45 12.78 37.12
N TYR A 78 18.33 13.95 36.49
CA TYR A 78 19.05 15.15 36.89
C TYR A 78 18.60 15.68 38.26
N GLU A 79 17.33 15.58 38.63
CA GLU A 79 16.81 15.99 39.93
C GLU A 79 17.36 15.14 41.08
N VAL A 80 17.39 13.82 40.90
CA VAL A 80 17.70 12.85 41.96
C VAL A 80 19.20 12.61 42.15
N ASP A 81 20.03 12.83 41.10
CA ASP A 81 21.45 12.49 41.15
C ASP A 81 22.31 13.60 40.55
N LYS A 82 22.99 14.33 41.44
CA LYS A 82 23.93 15.41 41.10
C LYS A 82 25.40 14.96 41.16
N ILE A 83 25.66 13.68 41.44
CA ILE A 83 27.00 13.17 41.64
C ILE A 83 27.52 12.47 40.39
N LYS A 84 26.64 11.74 39.68
CA LYS A 84 27.00 11.00 38.46
C LYS A 84 26.94 11.92 37.23
N ALA A 85 27.71 11.55 36.19
CA ALA A 85 27.84 12.37 34.98
C ALA A 85 26.66 12.23 34.02
N MET A 86 26.10 11.01 33.85
CA MET A 86 25.06 10.76 32.86
C MET A 86 23.77 11.58 33.05
N PRO A 87 23.31 11.87 34.29
CA PRO A 87 22.18 12.78 34.51
C PRO A 87 22.38 14.17 33.90
N TYR A 88 23.59 14.72 33.96
CA TYR A 88 23.91 16.00 33.31
C TYR A 88 23.83 15.91 31.79
N VAL A 89 24.27 14.79 31.22
CA VAL A 89 24.09 14.54 29.77
C VAL A 89 22.62 14.50 29.41
N GLY A 90 21.79 13.80 30.20
CA GLY A 90 20.35 13.71 30.01
C GLY A 90 19.68 15.08 30.05
N TYR A 91 19.98 15.90 31.07
CA TYR A 91 19.44 17.25 31.19
C TYR A 91 19.95 18.17 30.06
N GLY A 92 21.22 18.10 29.71
CA GLY A 92 21.78 18.79 28.57
C GLY A 92 21.07 18.45 27.27
N ARG A 93 20.67 17.16 27.08
CA ARG A 93 19.87 16.72 25.92
C ARG A 93 18.47 17.35 25.92
N VAL A 94 17.81 17.45 27.08
CA VAL A 94 16.51 18.16 27.19
C VAL A 94 16.65 19.63 26.77
N LEU A 95 17.68 20.32 27.28
CA LEU A 95 17.97 21.71 26.92
C LEU A 95 18.24 21.85 25.41
N TRP A 96 19.05 20.96 24.83
CA TRP A 96 19.38 20.96 23.42
C TRP A 96 18.12 20.78 22.54
N MET A 97 17.28 19.83 22.87
CA MET A 97 16.02 19.57 22.16
C MET A 97 15.02 20.73 22.27
N ASN A 98 15.14 21.55 23.31
CA ASN A 98 14.32 22.75 23.50
C ASN A 98 14.96 24.03 22.90
N GLY A 99 16.03 23.91 22.11
CA GLY A 99 16.71 25.01 21.45
C GLY A 99 17.69 25.81 22.36
N LYS A 100 17.84 25.41 23.62
CA LYS A 100 18.71 26.03 24.60
C LYS A 100 20.14 25.49 24.54
N THR A 101 20.75 25.60 23.37
CA THR A 101 22.03 24.93 23.06
C THR A 101 23.20 25.42 23.88
N ALA A 102 23.25 26.71 24.25
CA ALA A 102 24.29 27.26 25.11
C ALA A 102 24.20 26.69 26.53
N GLU A 103 23.01 26.65 27.12
CA GLU A 103 22.77 26.05 28.45
C GLU A 103 23.10 24.53 28.42
N ALA A 104 22.73 23.82 27.34
CA ALA A 104 23.05 22.41 27.15
C ALA A 104 24.57 22.16 27.19
N LYS A 105 25.36 22.98 26.50
CA LYS A 105 26.83 22.88 26.51
C LYS A 105 27.42 23.04 27.92
N VAL A 106 26.85 23.91 28.74
CA VAL A 106 27.28 24.06 30.16
C VAL A 106 27.05 22.75 30.94
N GLU A 107 25.91 22.11 30.76
CA GLU A 107 25.62 20.83 31.42
C GLU A 107 26.53 19.70 30.92
N PHE A 108 26.82 19.65 29.62
CA PHE A 108 27.78 18.71 29.04
C PHE A 108 29.20 18.91 29.61
N GLU A 109 29.66 20.15 29.77
CA GLU A 109 30.96 20.46 30.40
C GLU A 109 31.01 19.97 31.85
N LYS A 110 29.92 20.12 32.63
CA LYS A 110 29.84 19.57 33.99
C LYS A 110 30.01 18.04 33.98
N ALA A 111 29.32 17.34 33.05
CA ALA A 111 29.45 15.89 32.90
C ALA A 111 30.90 15.48 32.58
N LEU A 112 31.55 16.19 31.65
CA LEU A 112 32.96 15.98 31.30
C LEU A 112 33.89 16.22 32.46
N ALA A 113 33.65 17.27 33.29
CA ALA A 113 34.44 17.58 34.47
C ALA A 113 34.38 16.48 35.53
N LEU A 114 33.17 15.89 35.75
CA LEU A 114 32.95 14.78 36.68
C LEU A 114 33.73 13.51 36.26
N THR A 115 34.03 13.36 34.98
CA THR A 115 34.69 12.16 34.43
C THR A 115 36.16 12.36 34.08
N LYS A 116 36.77 13.51 34.46
CA LYS A 116 38.16 13.87 34.10
C LYS A 116 39.20 12.80 34.40
N LYS A 117 39.04 12.05 35.49
CA LYS A 117 39.95 10.97 35.92
C LYS A 117 39.54 9.57 35.44
N ASP A 118 38.34 9.40 34.96
CA ASP A 118 37.81 8.10 34.47
C ASP A 118 37.65 8.13 32.96
N LYS A 119 38.60 7.52 32.26
CA LYS A 119 38.66 7.51 30.79
C LYS A 119 37.43 6.83 30.17
N LEU A 120 36.95 5.72 30.76
CA LEU A 120 35.82 4.94 30.22
C LEU A 120 34.50 5.69 30.43
N LYS A 121 34.29 6.26 31.62
CA LYS A 121 33.12 7.10 31.90
C LYS A 121 33.13 8.37 31.04
N ARG A 122 34.31 8.96 30.80
CA ARG A 122 34.43 10.10 29.89
C ARG A 122 34.02 9.74 28.47
N ALA A 123 34.46 8.60 27.93
CA ALA A 123 34.02 8.12 26.64
C ALA A 123 32.51 7.89 26.58
N GLU A 124 31.92 7.36 27.67
CA GLU A 124 30.46 7.16 27.78
C GLU A 124 29.69 8.50 27.73
N VAL A 125 30.15 9.51 28.47
CA VAL A 125 29.59 10.89 28.42
C VAL A 125 29.64 11.44 26.99
N ILE A 126 30.79 11.33 26.33
CA ILE A 126 30.94 11.77 24.93
C ILE A 126 29.97 11.04 24.01
N ARG A 127 29.79 9.72 24.13
CA ARG A 127 28.78 8.99 23.34
C ARG A 127 27.37 9.54 23.55
N GLY A 128 27.01 9.88 24.79
CA GLY A 128 25.72 10.50 25.10
C GLY A 128 25.55 11.86 24.41
N MET A 129 26.59 12.71 24.43
CA MET A 129 26.59 14.00 23.75
C MET A 129 26.49 13.84 22.23
N VAL A 130 27.27 12.93 21.65
CA VAL A 130 27.26 12.63 20.20
C VAL A 130 25.89 12.16 19.74
N LYS A 131 25.23 11.25 20.47
CA LYS A 131 23.84 10.84 20.20
C LYS A 131 22.90 12.05 20.17
N THR A 132 23.09 13.03 21.06
CA THR A 132 22.30 14.27 21.07
C THR A 132 22.49 15.07 19.78
N TYR A 133 23.74 15.27 19.37
CA TYR A 133 24.06 16.06 18.17
C TYR A 133 23.61 15.40 16.87
N ILE A 134 23.56 14.06 16.81
CA ILE A 134 23.12 13.32 15.61
C ILE A 134 21.59 13.26 15.50
N LYS A 135 20.90 13.01 16.64
CA LYS A 135 19.48 12.60 16.62
C LYS A 135 18.48 13.71 16.91
N SER A 136 18.93 14.85 17.45
CA SER A 136 18.05 16.00 17.68
C SER A 136 17.70 16.71 16.37
N GLU A 137 16.61 17.47 16.34
CA GLU A 137 16.24 18.32 15.20
C GLU A 137 17.36 19.33 14.91
N ASN A 138 17.92 19.96 15.96
CA ASN A 138 19.08 20.87 15.89
C ASN A 138 20.38 20.06 15.83
N LYS A 139 20.68 19.44 14.70
CA LYS A 139 21.88 18.62 14.51
C LYS A 139 23.15 19.48 14.53
N ASP A 140 24.19 18.97 15.19
CA ASP A 140 25.55 19.53 15.14
C ASP A 140 26.53 18.37 14.76
N LEU A 141 26.50 18.00 13.49
CA LEU A 141 27.24 16.84 13.00
C LEU A 141 28.75 17.07 13.00
N ASP A 142 29.20 18.31 12.82
CA ASP A 142 30.62 18.66 12.89
C ASP A 142 31.16 18.48 14.31
N GLN A 143 30.43 18.97 15.30
CA GLN A 143 30.78 18.78 16.71
C GLN A 143 30.73 17.29 17.10
N ALA A 144 29.72 16.56 16.62
CA ALA A 144 29.62 15.11 16.85
C ALA A 144 30.86 14.37 16.35
N ILE A 145 31.29 14.64 15.09
CA ILE A 145 32.47 14.03 14.49
C ILE A 145 33.75 14.43 15.25
N LEU A 146 33.85 15.68 15.66
CA LEU A 146 35.03 16.18 16.38
C LEU A 146 35.22 15.50 17.75
N ILE A 147 34.16 15.45 18.58
CA ILE A 147 34.30 14.94 19.95
C ILE A 147 34.34 13.41 20.03
N ILE A 148 33.77 12.68 19.05
CA ILE A 148 33.80 11.21 19.08
C ILE A 148 35.22 10.66 18.95
N GLU A 149 36.14 11.38 18.31
CA GLU A 149 37.56 11.02 18.25
C GLU A 149 38.20 10.92 19.62
N GLU A 150 37.83 11.80 20.57
CA GLU A 150 38.28 11.69 21.94
C GLU A 150 37.77 10.40 22.61
N ALA A 151 36.49 10.03 22.39
CA ALA A 151 35.95 8.79 22.95
C ALA A 151 36.67 7.55 22.39
N ILE A 152 37.02 7.55 21.09
CA ILE A 152 37.81 6.49 20.47
C ILE A 152 39.20 6.37 21.10
N LEU A 153 39.86 7.49 21.34
CA LEU A 153 41.17 7.51 22.01
C LEU A 153 41.11 7.01 23.46
N LYS A 154 40.01 7.29 24.20
CA LYS A 154 39.83 6.88 25.59
C LYS A 154 39.41 5.42 25.75
N ASP A 155 38.63 4.91 24.79
CA ASP A 155 38.04 3.56 24.82
C ASP A 155 38.07 2.94 23.39
N PRO A 156 39.28 2.57 22.89
CA PRO A 156 39.46 2.21 21.49
C PRO A 156 38.86 0.83 21.12
N LYS A 157 38.52 0.00 22.13
CA LYS A 157 37.92 -1.31 21.91
C LYS A 157 36.39 -1.30 21.99
N ASN A 158 35.78 -0.15 22.22
CA ASN A 158 34.34 -0.02 22.29
C ASN A 158 33.76 0.27 20.90
N GLU A 159 33.02 -0.70 20.38
CA GLU A 159 32.43 -0.58 19.05
C GLU A 159 31.42 0.58 18.93
N ASP A 160 30.75 1.01 20.03
CA ASP A 160 29.81 2.13 20.02
C ASP A 160 30.45 3.45 19.58
N ASN A 161 31.74 3.65 19.91
CA ASN A 161 32.45 4.84 19.46
C ASN A 161 32.55 4.91 17.92
N LEU A 162 32.91 3.79 17.30
CA LEU A 162 33.05 3.70 15.85
C LEU A 162 31.69 3.68 15.14
N LEU A 163 30.68 3.02 15.75
CA LEU A 163 29.31 3.06 15.23
C LEU A 163 28.77 4.48 15.20
N LEU A 164 28.91 5.24 16.31
CA LEU A 164 28.48 6.63 16.39
C LEU A 164 29.26 7.55 15.44
N LYS A 165 30.56 7.33 15.26
CA LYS A 165 31.34 8.03 14.24
C LYS A 165 30.78 7.79 12.85
N GLY A 166 30.49 6.54 12.52
CA GLY A 166 29.88 6.18 11.25
C GLY A 166 28.50 6.81 11.08
N ASP A 167 27.66 6.76 12.13
CA ASP A 167 26.32 7.37 12.14
C ASP A 167 26.39 8.90 11.89
N ALA A 168 27.34 9.61 12.52
CA ALA A 168 27.57 11.04 12.32
C ALA A 168 28.03 11.37 10.89
N LEU A 169 29.00 10.63 10.39
CA LEU A 169 29.53 10.78 9.02
C LEU A 169 28.45 10.51 7.98
N TYR A 170 27.64 9.45 8.14
CA TYR A 170 26.55 9.13 7.23
C TYR A 170 25.46 10.20 7.25
N ALA A 171 25.11 10.69 8.43
CA ALA A 171 24.12 11.77 8.56
C ALA A 171 24.60 13.09 7.89
N LYS A 172 25.92 13.34 7.87
CA LYS A 172 26.49 14.55 7.28
C LYS A 172 26.59 14.48 5.74
N THR A 173 26.93 13.32 5.19
CA THR A 173 27.22 13.15 3.75
C THR A 173 26.59 11.87 3.21
N GLN A 174 25.24 11.86 3.10
CA GLN A 174 24.49 10.68 2.62
C GLN A 174 24.89 10.29 1.19
N ASP A 175 25.18 11.27 0.33
CA ASP A 175 25.57 11.03 -1.07
C ASP A 175 26.98 10.44 -1.21
N ASN A 176 27.82 10.56 -0.18
CA ASN A 176 29.17 9.97 -0.14
C ASN A 176 29.38 9.23 1.18
N ALA A 177 28.89 8.03 1.27
CA ALA A 177 28.96 7.20 2.46
C ALA A 177 30.35 6.56 2.71
N SER A 178 31.37 6.85 1.90
CA SER A 178 32.69 6.20 1.97
C SER A 178 33.36 6.32 3.33
N ALA A 179 33.27 7.49 3.96
CA ALA A 179 33.84 7.72 5.30
C ALA A 179 33.06 6.95 6.38
N ALA A 180 31.73 6.90 6.26
CA ALA A 180 30.87 6.14 7.17
C ALA A 180 31.15 4.63 7.07
N ILE A 181 31.27 4.09 5.85
CA ILE A 181 31.64 2.68 5.64
C ILE A 181 32.97 2.35 6.32
N LYS A 182 34.00 3.20 6.15
CA LYS A 182 35.30 2.99 6.81
C LYS A 182 35.16 2.91 8.32
N ALA A 183 34.36 3.80 8.95
CA ALA A 183 34.11 3.74 10.38
C ALA A 183 33.39 2.45 10.81
N TYR A 184 32.40 2.01 10.05
CA TYR A 184 31.70 0.75 10.35
C TYR A 184 32.53 -0.50 10.08
N LEU A 185 33.41 -0.50 9.07
CA LEU A 185 34.36 -1.59 8.86
C LEU A 185 35.38 -1.67 9.98
N ALA A 186 35.84 -0.53 10.54
CA ALA A 186 36.70 -0.52 11.72
C ALA A 186 36.04 -1.14 12.96
N VAL A 187 34.70 -1.18 13.04
CA VAL A 187 34.00 -1.99 14.06
C VAL A 187 34.31 -3.48 13.87
N LEU A 188 34.34 -3.95 12.62
CA LEU A 188 34.58 -5.37 12.33
C LEU A 188 36.05 -5.76 12.53
N ASP A 189 36.99 -4.80 12.50
CA ASP A 189 38.38 -5.02 12.84
C ASP A 189 38.56 -5.32 14.34
N ILE A 190 37.76 -4.69 15.21
CA ILE A 190 37.80 -4.92 16.66
C ILE A 190 36.83 -6.03 17.10
N ASN A 191 35.71 -6.21 16.40
CA ASN A 191 34.73 -7.27 16.65
C ASN A 191 34.17 -7.82 15.34
N PRO A 192 34.83 -8.84 14.73
CA PRO A 192 34.35 -9.47 13.48
C PRO A 192 32.95 -10.09 13.55
N LYS A 193 32.43 -10.27 14.79
CA LYS A 193 31.09 -10.80 15.05
C LYS A 193 30.09 -9.73 15.47
N SER A 194 30.34 -8.44 15.15
CA SER A 194 29.41 -7.37 15.42
C SER A 194 28.24 -7.38 14.42
N ALA A 195 27.12 -7.99 14.77
CA ALA A 195 25.90 -7.90 13.98
C ALA A 195 25.45 -6.45 13.76
N ARG A 196 25.70 -5.57 14.74
CA ARG A 196 25.41 -4.13 14.69
C ARG A 196 26.22 -3.42 13.60
N GLY A 197 27.53 -3.70 13.54
CA GLY A 197 28.43 -3.14 12.51
C GLY A 197 28.04 -3.64 11.12
N ILE A 198 27.82 -4.93 10.96
CA ILE A 198 27.42 -5.56 9.69
C ILE A 198 26.11 -4.95 9.17
N VAL A 199 25.08 -4.80 10.04
CA VAL A 199 23.80 -4.21 9.63
C VAL A 199 23.96 -2.75 9.17
N ARG A 200 24.83 -1.97 9.80
CA ARG A 200 25.08 -0.59 9.35
C ARG A 200 25.75 -0.51 7.98
N VAL A 201 26.73 -1.37 7.72
CA VAL A 201 27.32 -1.48 6.39
C VAL A 201 26.28 -1.95 5.36
N ALA A 202 25.45 -2.95 5.71
CA ALA A 202 24.37 -3.44 4.85
C ALA A 202 23.36 -2.34 4.49
N LYS A 203 23.00 -1.46 5.43
CA LYS A 203 22.10 -0.32 5.19
C LYS A 203 22.69 0.70 4.19
N ILE A 204 24.00 0.90 4.18
CA ILE A 204 24.63 1.76 3.17
C ILE A 204 24.56 1.10 1.78
N TYR A 205 24.82 -0.21 1.68
CA TYR A 205 24.65 -0.91 0.41
C TYR A 205 23.19 -0.90 -0.06
N GLN A 206 22.23 -0.99 0.87
CA GLN A 206 20.80 -0.83 0.58
C GLN A 206 20.49 0.56 0.01
N ALA A 207 20.99 1.63 0.63
CA ALA A 207 20.82 3.01 0.15
C ALA A 207 21.47 3.22 -1.23
N ALA A 208 22.61 2.56 -1.49
CA ALA A 208 23.28 2.54 -2.79
C ALA A 208 22.62 1.60 -3.81
N GLN A 209 21.45 1.04 -3.51
CA GLN A 209 20.70 0.09 -4.34
C GLN A 209 21.47 -1.20 -4.71
N ASN A 210 22.55 -1.51 -3.99
CA ASN A 210 23.28 -2.77 -4.13
C ASN A 210 22.58 -3.86 -3.30
N GLN A 211 21.48 -4.37 -3.86
CA GLN A 211 20.61 -5.36 -3.22
C GLN A 211 21.36 -6.63 -2.83
N GLU A 212 22.21 -7.14 -3.71
CA GLU A 212 22.91 -8.41 -3.51
C GLU A 212 23.81 -8.33 -2.28
N LYS A 213 24.66 -7.31 -2.23
CA LYS A 213 25.59 -7.09 -1.12
C LYS A 213 24.88 -6.80 0.19
N ALA A 214 23.84 -5.97 0.17
CA ALA A 214 23.04 -5.68 1.36
C ALA A 214 22.39 -6.95 1.92
N ASN A 215 21.78 -7.79 1.07
CA ASN A 215 21.11 -9.01 1.48
C ASN A 215 22.11 -10.06 2.03
N GLU A 216 23.29 -10.20 1.41
CA GLU A 216 24.38 -11.04 1.90
C GLU A 216 24.76 -10.65 3.32
N MET A 217 24.99 -9.36 3.57
CA MET A 217 25.40 -8.85 4.87
C MET A 217 24.29 -8.95 5.94
N PHE A 218 23.02 -8.67 5.59
CA PHE A 218 21.92 -8.93 6.53
C PHE A 218 21.81 -10.42 6.90
N LYS A 219 22.00 -11.32 5.91
CA LYS A 219 22.03 -12.76 6.17
C LYS A 219 23.18 -13.14 7.11
N GLN A 220 24.37 -12.58 6.89
CA GLN A 220 25.52 -12.77 7.78
C GLN A 220 25.22 -12.27 9.20
N ALA A 221 24.64 -11.08 9.36
CA ALA A 221 24.30 -10.54 10.67
C ALA A 221 23.32 -11.46 11.42
N LYS A 222 22.29 -11.99 10.74
CA LYS A 222 21.33 -12.95 11.30
C LYS A 222 21.95 -14.30 11.70
N GLN A 223 23.02 -14.72 11.01
CA GLN A 223 23.76 -15.95 11.36
C GLN A 223 24.66 -15.73 12.59
N ILE A 224 25.25 -14.56 12.72
CA ILE A 224 26.11 -14.20 13.85
C ILE A 224 25.30 -14.02 15.13
N ASP A 225 24.21 -13.28 15.05
CA ASP A 225 23.28 -13.05 16.16
C ASP A 225 21.83 -13.23 15.70
N SER A 226 21.31 -14.42 15.93
CA SER A 226 19.92 -14.76 15.58
C SER A 226 18.87 -14.04 16.44
N THR A 227 19.29 -13.30 17.46
CA THR A 227 18.43 -12.50 18.34
C THR A 227 18.49 -11.02 18.05
N TYR A 228 19.36 -10.57 17.14
CA TYR A 228 19.47 -9.18 16.75
C TYR A 228 18.31 -8.77 15.80
N ALA A 229 17.21 -8.32 16.40
CA ALA A 229 15.96 -8.02 15.70
C ALA A 229 16.10 -6.98 14.56
N PRO A 230 16.92 -5.91 14.69
CA PRO A 230 17.09 -4.93 13.60
C PRO A 230 17.60 -5.52 12.28
N ALA A 231 18.33 -6.66 12.29
CA ALA A 231 18.77 -7.34 11.09
C ALA A 231 17.60 -7.95 10.30
N TYR A 232 16.61 -8.51 11.00
CA TYR A 232 15.42 -9.07 10.39
C TYR A 232 14.53 -7.97 9.82
N ARG A 233 14.28 -6.90 10.58
CA ARG A 233 13.49 -5.77 10.10
C ARG A 233 14.10 -5.15 8.84
N ALA A 234 15.37 -4.80 8.87
CA ALA A 234 16.05 -4.16 7.74
C ALA A 234 16.07 -5.06 6.49
N ASN A 235 16.28 -6.39 6.68
CA ASN A 235 16.25 -7.31 5.56
C ASN A 235 14.83 -7.55 5.00
N ALA A 236 13.82 -7.55 5.88
CA ALA A 236 12.43 -7.62 5.44
C ALA A 236 12.04 -6.39 4.60
N GLU A 237 12.40 -5.18 5.04
CA GLU A 237 12.20 -3.93 4.31
C GLU A 237 12.89 -3.97 2.94
N LEU A 238 14.16 -4.43 2.89
CA LEU A 238 14.90 -4.63 1.64
C LEU A 238 14.18 -5.61 0.70
N ASN A 239 13.78 -6.76 1.22
CA ASN A 239 13.10 -7.79 0.43
C ASN A 239 11.74 -7.30 -0.11
N MET A 240 10.99 -6.49 0.67
CA MET A 240 9.76 -5.85 0.19
C MET A 240 10.01 -4.89 -0.96
N LEU A 241 11.04 -4.03 -0.84
CA LEU A 241 11.42 -3.04 -1.86
C LEU A 241 11.72 -3.72 -3.21
N PHE A 242 12.36 -4.89 -3.18
CA PHE A 242 12.72 -5.65 -4.38
C PHE A 242 11.74 -6.77 -4.75
N GLY A 243 10.53 -6.75 -4.18
CA GLY A 243 9.45 -7.68 -4.54
C GLY A 243 9.63 -9.13 -4.06
N LYS A 244 10.63 -9.40 -3.21
CA LYS A 244 10.87 -10.72 -2.60
C LYS A 244 9.95 -10.96 -1.39
N LYS A 245 8.63 -10.96 -1.65
CA LYS A 245 7.58 -10.91 -0.63
C LYS A 245 7.68 -12.04 0.39
N LYS A 246 7.88 -13.29 -0.06
CA LYS A 246 7.97 -14.46 0.82
C LYS A 246 9.11 -14.32 1.82
N ALA A 247 10.32 -13.98 1.35
CA ALA A 247 11.47 -13.77 2.22
C ALA A 247 11.26 -12.60 3.20
N ALA A 248 10.58 -11.54 2.75
CA ALA A 248 10.21 -10.42 3.62
C ALA A 248 9.28 -10.85 4.75
N ILE A 249 8.25 -11.65 4.45
CA ILE A 249 7.30 -12.16 5.45
C ILE A 249 8.01 -13.06 6.48
N GLU A 250 8.90 -13.95 6.03
CA GLU A 250 9.69 -14.82 6.93
C GLU A 250 10.54 -13.99 7.91
N ASP A 251 11.19 -12.92 7.42
CA ASP A 251 11.96 -12.01 8.26
C ASP A 251 11.06 -11.20 9.21
N TRP A 252 9.91 -10.70 8.75
CA TRP A 252 8.93 -10.02 9.60
C TRP A 252 8.35 -10.92 10.68
N GLN A 253 8.07 -12.19 10.37
CA GLN A 253 7.64 -13.17 11.37
C GLN A 253 8.71 -13.39 12.44
N LYS A 254 9.99 -13.44 12.04
CA LYS A 254 11.08 -13.59 12.99
C LYS A 254 11.25 -12.34 13.85
N TYR A 255 11.14 -11.15 13.24
CA TYR A 255 11.14 -9.88 13.96
C TYR A 255 10.01 -9.83 15.01
N LEU A 256 8.79 -10.21 14.61
CA LEU A 256 7.64 -10.27 15.52
C LEU A 256 7.84 -11.27 16.68
N LYS A 257 8.47 -12.42 16.44
CA LYS A 257 8.81 -13.37 17.51
C LYS A 257 9.79 -12.79 18.52
N LEU A 258 10.72 -11.95 18.08
CA LEU A 258 11.69 -11.28 18.95
C LEU A 258 11.09 -10.05 19.64
N ASN A 259 10.18 -9.37 18.99
CA ASN A 259 9.55 -8.11 19.41
C ASN A 259 8.03 -8.22 19.42
N ASN A 260 7.49 -9.16 20.22
CA ASN A 260 6.02 -9.36 20.30
C ASN A 260 5.34 -8.19 21.03
N ASN A 261 5.29 -7.04 20.37
CA ASN A 261 4.64 -5.83 20.83
C ASN A 261 3.74 -5.25 19.73
N LEU A 262 2.96 -4.25 20.08
CA LEU A 262 2.00 -3.62 19.20
C LEU A 262 2.64 -3.07 17.91
N GLU A 263 3.79 -2.41 18.01
CA GLU A 263 4.49 -1.80 16.88
C GLU A 263 5.00 -2.87 15.88
N ALA A 264 5.68 -3.92 16.40
CA ALA A 264 6.15 -5.02 15.57
C ALA A 264 5.01 -5.73 14.85
N ARG A 265 3.88 -5.93 15.55
CA ARG A 265 2.67 -6.53 14.97
C ARG A 265 2.05 -5.66 13.90
N TYR A 266 1.99 -4.35 14.13
CA TYR A 266 1.50 -3.40 13.14
C TYR A 266 2.37 -3.37 11.87
N LEU A 267 3.69 -3.36 12.01
CA LEU A 267 4.63 -3.44 10.88
C LEU A 267 4.48 -4.74 10.09
N TYR A 268 4.35 -5.86 10.80
CA TYR A 268 4.09 -7.15 10.17
C TYR A 268 2.75 -7.18 9.42
N THR A 269 1.69 -6.64 10.02
CA THR A 269 0.37 -6.50 9.37
C THR A 269 0.46 -5.71 8.06
N THR A 270 1.17 -4.59 8.09
CA THR A 270 1.40 -3.76 6.91
C THR A 270 2.20 -4.50 5.83
N ALA A 271 3.20 -5.28 6.23
CA ALA A 271 3.98 -6.11 5.31
C ALA A 271 3.13 -7.19 4.64
N LEU A 272 2.27 -7.89 5.39
CA LEU A 272 1.32 -8.87 4.87
C LEU A 272 0.38 -8.24 3.83
N PHE A 273 -0.20 -7.08 4.15
CA PHE A 273 -1.07 -6.36 3.24
C PHE A 273 -0.36 -5.98 1.94
N ASN A 274 0.84 -5.40 2.03
CA ASN A 274 1.66 -5.03 0.87
C ASN A 274 2.10 -6.24 0.04
N ALA A 275 2.28 -7.40 0.68
CA ALA A 275 2.57 -8.66 0.03
C ALA A 275 1.35 -9.30 -0.64
N LYS A 276 0.14 -8.79 -0.38
CA LYS A 276 -1.16 -9.32 -0.79
C LYS A 276 -1.57 -10.61 -0.06
N GLU A 277 -1.00 -10.86 1.12
CA GLU A 277 -1.41 -11.93 2.01
C GLU A 277 -2.61 -11.45 2.85
N TYR A 278 -3.74 -11.28 2.16
CA TYR A 278 -4.90 -10.57 2.70
C TYR A 278 -5.59 -11.31 3.85
N CYS A 279 -5.63 -12.63 3.81
CA CYS A 279 -6.29 -13.43 4.85
C CYS A 279 -5.50 -13.39 6.16
N GLU A 280 -4.18 -13.45 6.07
CA GLU A 280 -3.27 -13.30 7.20
C GLU A 280 -3.31 -11.87 7.75
N ALA A 281 -3.36 -10.87 6.87
CA ALA A 281 -3.51 -9.46 7.28
C ALA A 281 -4.79 -9.23 8.10
N ILE A 282 -5.93 -9.84 7.72
CA ILE A 282 -7.17 -9.81 8.51
C ILE A 282 -6.93 -10.40 9.92
N SER A 283 -6.23 -11.54 10.00
CA SER A 283 -5.95 -12.20 11.28
C SER A 283 -5.09 -11.33 12.18
N GLU A 284 -4.07 -10.68 11.62
CA GLU A 284 -3.19 -9.80 12.38
C GLU A 284 -3.87 -8.49 12.81
N VAL A 285 -4.77 -7.91 12.00
CA VAL A 285 -5.59 -6.78 12.46
C VAL A 285 -6.51 -7.18 13.61
N LYS A 286 -7.09 -8.39 13.59
CA LYS A 286 -7.86 -8.89 14.75
C LYS A 286 -7.02 -9.01 16.01
N ASN A 287 -5.75 -9.45 15.87
CA ASN A 287 -4.81 -9.48 16.99
C ASN A 287 -4.49 -8.07 17.51
N LEU A 288 -4.31 -7.08 16.62
CA LEU A 288 -4.14 -5.67 17.00
C LEU A 288 -5.36 -5.13 17.76
N ASN A 289 -6.57 -5.43 17.27
CA ASN A 289 -7.81 -5.02 17.93
C ASN A 289 -7.94 -5.64 19.33
N ALA A 290 -7.52 -6.91 19.52
CA ALA A 290 -7.48 -7.55 20.83
C ALA A 290 -6.46 -6.88 21.78
N MET A 291 -5.48 -6.16 21.25
CA MET A 291 -4.54 -5.30 22.00
C MET A 291 -5.06 -3.86 22.17
N ASN A 292 -6.34 -3.61 21.93
CA ASN A 292 -6.98 -2.28 21.94
C ASN A 292 -6.35 -1.27 20.98
N PHE A 293 -5.86 -1.75 19.83
CA PHE A 293 -5.30 -0.90 18.80
C PHE A 293 -6.14 -0.95 17.53
N SER A 294 -6.69 0.19 17.14
CA SER A 294 -7.38 0.41 15.87
C SER A 294 -7.15 1.84 15.42
N ASN A 295 -6.95 2.02 14.12
CA ASN A 295 -6.85 3.31 13.49
C ASN A 295 -7.37 3.22 12.04
N PHE A 296 -7.45 4.35 11.33
CA PHE A 296 -7.96 4.35 9.97
C PHE A 296 -7.12 3.48 8.99
N TYR A 297 -5.81 3.28 9.22
CA TYR A 297 -5.00 2.38 8.40
C TYR A 297 -5.38 0.92 8.60
N THR A 298 -5.63 0.49 9.83
CA THR A 298 -6.07 -0.89 10.12
C THR A 298 -7.46 -1.16 9.56
N GLU A 299 -8.37 -0.18 9.61
CA GLU A 299 -9.69 -0.30 9.00
C GLU A 299 -9.62 -0.33 7.45
N ARG A 300 -8.73 0.46 6.84
CA ARG A 300 -8.43 0.37 5.40
C ARG A 300 -7.91 -1.00 5.00
N ILE A 301 -6.95 -1.55 5.77
CA ILE A 301 -6.42 -2.90 5.53
C ILE A 301 -7.54 -3.93 5.60
N LEU A 302 -8.42 -3.87 6.61
CA LEU A 302 -9.55 -4.78 6.74
C LEU A 302 -10.51 -4.69 5.56
N ALA A 303 -10.95 -3.48 5.18
CA ALA A 303 -11.89 -3.27 4.09
C ALA A 303 -11.36 -3.88 2.79
N PHE A 304 -10.10 -3.59 2.46
CA PHE A 304 -9.44 -4.09 1.26
C PHE A 304 -9.21 -5.60 1.33
N SER A 305 -8.71 -6.08 2.46
CA SER A 305 -8.39 -7.50 2.62
C SER A 305 -9.63 -8.40 2.59
N TYR A 306 -10.75 -7.97 3.16
CA TYR A 306 -12.02 -8.70 3.07
C TYR A 306 -12.59 -8.75 1.65
N LEU A 307 -12.33 -7.72 0.82
CA LEU A 307 -12.71 -7.74 -0.59
C LEU A 307 -11.96 -8.82 -1.36
N GLU A 308 -10.67 -9.00 -1.07
CA GLU A 308 -9.72 -9.78 -1.86
C GLU A 308 -9.49 -11.21 -1.32
N CYS A 309 -9.69 -11.47 0.01
CA CYS A 309 -9.35 -12.76 0.62
C CYS A 309 -10.28 -13.88 0.15
N ASN A 310 -11.58 -13.84 0.47
CA ASN A 310 -12.52 -14.92 0.17
C ASN A 310 -13.70 -14.48 -0.69
N GLY A 311 -14.13 -13.23 -0.56
CA GLY A 311 -15.22 -12.65 -1.33
C GLY A 311 -16.61 -13.25 -1.05
N ASP A 312 -16.78 -14.07 -0.01
CA ASP A 312 -18.07 -14.60 0.43
C ASP A 312 -18.94 -13.51 1.08
N SER A 313 -20.21 -13.79 1.31
CA SER A 313 -21.18 -12.82 1.85
C SER A 313 -20.77 -12.28 3.22
N THR A 314 -20.13 -13.10 4.06
CA THR A 314 -19.64 -12.69 5.39
C THR A 314 -18.43 -11.77 5.27
N SER A 315 -17.49 -12.09 4.40
CA SER A 315 -16.34 -11.24 4.10
C SER A 315 -16.78 -9.90 3.53
N VAL A 316 -17.73 -9.90 2.59
CA VAL A 316 -18.30 -8.65 2.01
C VAL A 316 -18.94 -7.79 3.11
N LYS A 317 -19.75 -8.37 4.00
CA LYS A 317 -20.35 -7.66 5.12
C LYS A 317 -19.30 -7.07 6.06
N ASN A 318 -18.29 -7.85 6.43
CA ASN A 318 -17.21 -7.40 7.32
C ASN A 318 -16.36 -6.30 6.65
N GLY A 319 -16.10 -6.42 5.35
CA GLY A 319 -15.41 -5.41 4.57
C GLY A 319 -16.17 -4.08 4.51
N LEU A 320 -17.50 -4.12 4.32
CA LEU A 320 -18.36 -2.93 4.38
C LEU A 320 -18.31 -2.28 5.76
N ASN A 321 -18.43 -3.06 6.83
CA ASN A 321 -18.36 -2.55 8.20
C ASN A 321 -16.99 -1.88 8.47
N ALA A 322 -15.90 -2.48 8.00
CA ALA A 322 -14.56 -1.89 8.12
C ALA A 322 -14.44 -0.60 7.30
N SER A 323 -14.99 -0.59 6.08
CA SER A 323 -15.02 0.60 5.24
C SER A 323 -15.84 1.74 5.89
N ASP A 324 -16.97 1.43 6.52
CA ASP A 324 -17.78 2.43 7.23
C ASP A 324 -17.01 3.04 8.41
N ARG A 325 -16.32 2.22 9.21
CA ARG A 325 -15.45 2.72 10.29
C ARG A 325 -14.28 3.54 9.74
N PHE A 326 -13.64 3.10 8.64
CA PHE A 326 -12.60 3.86 7.98
C PHE A 326 -13.06 5.28 7.61
N PHE A 327 -14.18 5.40 6.87
CA PHE A 327 -14.69 6.70 6.45
C PHE A 327 -15.20 7.57 7.60
N ALA A 328 -15.54 6.98 8.76
CA ALA A 328 -15.93 7.72 9.95
C ALA A 328 -14.76 8.41 10.68
N ILE A 329 -13.53 7.90 10.54
CA ILE A 329 -12.37 8.36 11.32
C ILE A 329 -11.20 8.88 10.47
N VAL A 330 -11.20 8.63 9.16
CA VAL A 330 -10.10 9.05 8.28
C VAL A 330 -10.15 10.57 8.04
N PRO A 331 -9.02 11.29 8.14
CA PRO A 331 -8.94 12.66 7.69
C PRO A 331 -9.23 12.76 6.18
N SER A 332 -9.98 13.78 5.75
CA SER A 332 -10.44 13.92 4.36
C SER A 332 -9.28 13.96 3.33
N ASN A 333 -8.16 14.57 3.71
CA ASN A 333 -6.95 14.64 2.87
C ASN A 333 -6.18 13.31 2.75
N MET A 334 -6.56 12.30 3.53
CA MET A 334 -5.96 10.95 3.51
C MET A 334 -6.82 9.93 2.73
N ILE A 335 -7.99 10.35 2.25
CA ILE A 335 -8.84 9.50 1.41
C ILE A 335 -8.26 9.45 0.00
N SER A 336 -8.10 8.23 -0.52
CA SER A 336 -7.64 7.97 -1.89
C SER A 336 -8.77 7.43 -2.77
N PHE A 337 -8.59 7.46 -4.09
CA PHE A 337 -9.54 6.84 -5.01
C PHE A 337 -9.71 5.34 -4.76
N MET A 338 -8.67 4.67 -4.26
CA MET A 338 -8.71 3.24 -3.93
C MET A 338 -9.71 2.94 -2.80
N ASP A 339 -9.92 3.86 -1.86
CA ASP A 339 -10.87 3.68 -0.76
C ASP A 339 -12.31 3.68 -1.28
N TYR A 340 -12.65 4.62 -2.17
CA TYR A 340 -13.94 4.64 -2.86
C TYR A 340 -14.11 3.45 -3.80
N LYS A 341 -13.07 3.07 -4.54
CA LYS A 341 -13.07 1.88 -5.39
C LYS A 341 -13.35 0.60 -4.57
N THR A 342 -12.65 0.43 -3.45
CA THR A 342 -12.84 -0.72 -2.55
C THR A 342 -14.28 -0.77 -2.01
N ARG A 343 -14.79 0.37 -1.52
CA ARG A 343 -16.16 0.46 -1.03
C ARG A 343 -17.18 0.18 -2.11
N GLY A 344 -16.97 0.73 -3.30
CA GLY A 344 -17.81 0.49 -4.47
C GLY A 344 -17.85 -0.99 -4.83
N ALA A 345 -16.70 -1.67 -4.91
CA ALA A 345 -16.62 -3.10 -5.20
C ALA A 345 -17.33 -3.96 -4.15
N LEU A 346 -17.17 -3.63 -2.87
CA LEU A 346 -17.88 -4.31 -1.77
C LEU A 346 -19.40 -4.14 -1.87
N LEU A 347 -19.87 -2.93 -2.20
CA LEU A 347 -21.29 -2.64 -2.40
C LEU A 347 -21.87 -3.41 -3.59
N LEU A 348 -21.12 -3.48 -4.71
CA LEU A 348 -21.52 -4.26 -5.88
C LEU A 348 -21.61 -5.77 -5.56
N LYS A 349 -20.63 -6.32 -4.84
CA LYS A 349 -20.68 -7.72 -4.37
C LYS A 349 -21.84 -7.97 -3.40
N ALA A 350 -22.26 -6.96 -2.66
CA ALA A 350 -23.44 -7.03 -1.77
C ALA A 350 -24.78 -6.84 -2.51
N GLY A 351 -24.79 -6.73 -3.84
CA GLY A 351 -26.00 -6.49 -4.64
C GLY A 351 -26.55 -5.06 -4.54
N LYS A 352 -25.80 -4.12 -3.97
CA LYS A 352 -26.18 -2.71 -3.82
C LYS A 352 -25.66 -1.87 -4.99
N ASP A 353 -26.03 -2.26 -6.23
CA ASP A 353 -25.45 -1.73 -7.46
C ASP A 353 -25.47 -0.20 -7.54
N SER A 354 -26.61 0.43 -7.23
CA SER A 354 -26.73 1.90 -7.30
C SER A 354 -25.75 2.62 -6.38
N LEU A 355 -25.55 2.12 -5.17
CA LEU A 355 -24.61 2.69 -4.20
C LEU A 355 -23.16 2.43 -4.62
N GLY A 356 -22.88 1.22 -5.11
CA GLY A 356 -21.54 0.85 -5.59
C GLY A 356 -21.09 1.72 -6.77
N MET A 357 -22.00 2.00 -7.71
CA MET A 357 -21.72 2.90 -8.83
C MET A 357 -21.45 4.35 -8.38
N LEU A 358 -22.18 4.85 -7.36
CA LEU A 358 -21.93 6.18 -6.79
C LEU A 358 -20.53 6.28 -6.17
N GLU A 359 -20.08 5.24 -5.47
CA GLU A 359 -18.72 5.22 -4.91
C GLU A 359 -17.66 5.15 -6.03
N TYR A 360 -17.91 4.42 -7.11
CA TYR A 360 -17.03 4.41 -8.28
C TYR A 360 -16.99 5.78 -8.98
N GLU A 361 -18.12 6.49 -9.09
CA GLU A 361 -18.14 7.86 -9.63
C GLU A 361 -17.28 8.81 -8.81
N LYS A 362 -17.30 8.70 -7.46
CA LYS A 362 -16.39 9.48 -6.59
C LYS A 362 -14.92 9.15 -6.88
N ALA A 363 -14.58 7.86 -6.98
CA ALA A 363 -13.22 7.44 -7.34
C ALA A 363 -12.79 8.01 -8.70
N ILE A 364 -13.66 7.91 -9.71
CA ILE A 364 -13.45 8.45 -11.08
C ILE A 364 -13.21 9.96 -11.05
N GLY A 365 -13.88 10.69 -10.15
CA GLY A 365 -13.71 12.13 -9.99
C GLY A 365 -12.37 12.55 -9.40
N MET A 366 -11.63 11.64 -8.76
CA MET A 366 -10.38 11.97 -8.08
C MET A 366 -9.16 12.05 -9.00
N ASN A 367 -9.06 11.16 -10.00
CA ASN A 367 -7.93 11.17 -10.94
C ASN A 367 -8.19 10.31 -12.19
N ASP A 368 -7.33 10.50 -13.21
CA ASP A 368 -7.44 9.82 -14.51
C ASP A 368 -7.15 8.31 -14.43
N ILE A 369 -6.38 7.84 -13.45
CA ILE A 369 -6.09 6.40 -13.26
C ILE A 369 -7.39 5.69 -12.91
N ALA A 370 -8.11 6.18 -11.90
CA ALA A 370 -9.41 5.65 -11.52
C ALA A 370 -10.43 5.77 -12.67
N ALA A 371 -10.41 6.90 -13.39
CA ALA A 371 -11.29 7.09 -14.54
C ALA A 371 -11.02 6.06 -15.65
N LYS A 372 -9.77 5.80 -16.00
CA LYS A 372 -9.39 4.76 -16.98
C LYS A 372 -9.82 3.35 -16.55
N GLU A 373 -9.69 3.03 -15.25
CA GLU A 373 -10.05 1.71 -14.74
C GLU A 373 -11.57 1.47 -14.66
N LEU A 374 -12.31 2.46 -14.17
CA LEU A 374 -13.68 2.24 -13.68
C LEU A 374 -14.79 2.71 -14.64
N THR A 375 -14.52 3.68 -15.53
CA THR A 375 -15.58 4.25 -16.39
C THR A 375 -16.27 3.22 -17.28
N GLY A 376 -15.53 2.23 -17.82
CA GLY A 376 -16.10 1.17 -18.66
C GLY A 376 -17.09 0.28 -17.90
N GLU A 377 -16.71 -0.15 -16.68
CA GLU A 377 -17.57 -0.96 -15.83
C GLU A 377 -18.83 -0.19 -15.39
N VAL A 378 -18.66 1.06 -14.97
CA VAL A 378 -19.77 1.92 -14.55
C VAL A 378 -20.71 2.19 -15.71
N ALA A 379 -20.18 2.47 -16.90
CA ALA A 379 -20.97 2.69 -18.11
C ALA A 379 -21.81 1.45 -18.48
N SER A 380 -21.19 0.25 -18.50
CA SER A 380 -21.89 -1.01 -18.80
C SER A 380 -22.98 -1.32 -17.76
N LYS A 381 -22.71 -1.07 -16.46
CA LYS A 381 -23.74 -1.24 -15.41
C LYS A 381 -24.91 -0.26 -15.58
N TYR A 382 -24.66 1.00 -15.90
CA TYR A 382 -25.70 1.98 -16.21
C TYR A 382 -26.49 1.59 -17.44
N PHE A 383 -25.82 1.10 -18.49
CA PHE A 383 -26.49 0.59 -19.69
C PHE A 383 -27.43 -0.56 -19.37
N LYS A 384 -26.97 -1.58 -18.61
CA LYS A 384 -27.80 -2.72 -18.17
C LYS A 384 -28.98 -2.29 -17.30
N ALA A 385 -28.80 -1.27 -16.48
CA ALA A 385 -29.85 -0.67 -15.66
C ALA A 385 -30.77 0.30 -16.45
N LYS A 386 -30.61 0.40 -17.78
CA LYS A 386 -31.35 1.29 -18.70
C LYS A 386 -31.23 2.79 -18.33
N LYS A 387 -30.19 3.19 -17.59
CA LYS A 387 -29.85 4.59 -17.30
C LYS A 387 -28.96 5.12 -18.43
N PHE A 388 -29.53 5.28 -19.61
CA PHE A 388 -28.80 5.50 -20.85
C PHE A 388 -27.98 6.81 -20.82
N ASP A 389 -28.52 7.89 -20.31
CA ASP A 389 -27.79 9.18 -20.25
C ASP A 389 -26.50 9.07 -19.43
N LYS A 390 -26.56 8.40 -18.27
CA LYS A 390 -25.37 8.13 -17.46
C LYS A 390 -24.37 7.17 -18.11
N ALA A 391 -24.89 6.17 -18.83
CA ALA A 391 -24.03 5.25 -19.59
C ALA A 391 -23.26 6.01 -20.68
N ILE A 392 -23.95 6.88 -21.43
CA ILE A 392 -23.35 7.73 -22.48
C ILE A 392 -22.30 8.67 -21.87
N GLU A 393 -22.61 9.32 -20.74
CA GLU A 393 -21.66 10.19 -20.03
C GLU A 393 -20.36 9.44 -19.70
N MET A 394 -20.48 8.25 -19.11
CA MET A 394 -19.31 7.46 -18.69
C MET A 394 -18.52 6.93 -19.90
N TYR A 395 -19.16 6.45 -20.97
CA TYR A 395 -18.47 6.06 -22.20
C TYR A 395 -17.76 7.24 -22.86
N ASN A 396 -18.38 8.42 -22.91
CA ASN A 396 -17.76 9.63 -23.43
C ASN A 396 -16.56 10.08 -22.58
N LYS A 397 -16.64 9.95 -21.24
CA LYS A 397 -15.51 10.22 -20.33
C LYS A 397 -14.36 9.24 -20.61
N ARG A 398 -14.67 7.96 -20.79
CA ARG A 398 -13.68 6.94 -21.14
C ARG A 398 -13.03 7.21 -22.51
N ALA A 399 -13.82 7.59 -23.51
CA ALA A 399 -13.34 7.90 -24.86
C ALA A 399 -12.34 9.06 -24.91
N LYS A 400 -12.42 10.00 -23.96
CA LYS A 400 -11.44 11.09 -23.83
C LYS A 400 -10.08 10.61 -23.27
N LEU A 401 -10.07 9.48 -22.56
CA LEU A 401 -8.89 8.95 -21.88
C LEU A 401 -8.22 7.80 -22.63
N MET A 402 -9.00 7.08 -23.43
CA MET A 402 -8.53 5.92 -24.20
C MET A 402 -9.52 5.54 -25.30
N THR A 403 -9.04 4.84 -26.33
CA THR A 403 -9.91 4.32 -27.40
C THR A 403 -10.87 3.29 -26.87
N LEU A 404 -12.17 3.43 -27.18
CA LEU A 404 -13.17 2.42 -26.87
C LEU A 404 -12.96 1.16 -27.72
N ASN A 405 -13.17 0.00 -27.13
CA ASN A 405 -13.20 -1.24 -27.87
C ASN A 405 -14.56 -1.48 -28.54
N SER A 406 -14.65 -2.51 -29.41
CA SER A 406 -15.86 -2.81 -30.18
C SER A 406 -17.10 -3.04 -29.31
N ALA A 407 -16.95 -3.69 -28.14
CA ALA A 407 -18.06 -3.93 -27.23
C ALA A 407 -18.55 -2.64 -26.55
N GLU A 408 -17.63 -1.77 -26.16
CA GLU A 408 -17.93 -0.46 -25.54
C GLU A 408 -18.61 0.49 -26.53
N GLU A 409 -18.12 0.58 -27.79
CA GLU A 409 -18.79 1.35 -28.87
C GLU A 409 -20.18 0.76 -29.17
N TYR A 410 -20.34 -0.57 -29.13
CA TYR A 410 -21.63 -1.20 -29.34
C TYR A 410 -22.65 -0.87 -28.25
N GLU A 411 -22.25 -0.96 -26.96
CA GLU A 411 -23.12 -0.56 -25.84
C GLU A 411 -23.43 0.94 -25.87
N LEU A 412 -22.46 1.78 -26.21
CA LEU A 412 -22.65 3.23 -26.40
C LEU A 412 -23.66 3.51 -27.52
N GLY A 413 -23.52 2.90 -28.68
CA GLY A 413 -24.46 3.06 -29.78
C GLY A 413 -25.88 2.65 -29.41
N LYS A 414 -26.04 1.54 -28.68
CA LYS A 414 -27.35 1.11 -28.17
C LYS A 414 -27.92 2.06 -27.11
N ALA A 415 -27.08 2.63 -26.25
CA ALA A 415 -27.51 3.62 -25.27
C ALA A 415 -28.00 4.90 -25.95
N ILE A 416 -27.29 5.37 -26.98
CA ILE A 416 -27.68 6.55 -27.78
C ILE A 416 -29.00 6.29 -28.53
N PHE A 417 -29.13 5.12 -29.16
CA PHE A 417 -30.34 4.73 -29.88
C PHE A 417 -31.57 4.67 -28.98
N SER A 418 -31.42 4.13 -27.75
CA SER A 418 -32.53 3.84 -26.85
C SER A 418 -32.87 5.01 -25.91
N GLY A 419 -31.88 5.81 -25.51
CA GLY A 419 -32.02 6.96 -24.62
C GLY A 419 -32.42 8.22 -25.37
N PRO A 420 -31.48 9.05 -25.81
CA PRO A 420 -31.77 10.31 -26.50
C PRO A 420 -32.39 10.12 -27.88
N LYS A 421 -32.35 8.90 -28.45
CA LYS A 421 -32.87 8.57 -29.78
C LYS A 421 -32.21 9.38 -30.89
N ASP A 422 -30.95 9.76 -30.72
CA ASP A 422 -30.13 10.37 -31.77
C ASP A 422 -29.65 9.27 -32.73
N TYR A 423 -30.46 9.03 -33.76
CA TYR A 423 -30.22 7.95 -34.72
C TYR A 423 -29.04 8.26 -35.66
N VAL A 424 -28.69 9.53 -35.87
CA VAL A 424 -27.49 9.92 -36.66
C VAL A 424 -26.23 9.55 -35.88
N LEU A 425 -26.17 9.95 -34.61
CA LEU A 425 -25.04 9.61 -33.74
C LEU A 425 -24.97 8.11 -33.48
N ALA A 426 -26.10 7.43 -33.32
CA ALA A 426 -26.14 5.98 -33.18
C ALA A 426 -25.55 5.27 -34.40
N ASP A 427 -25.97 5.64 -35.64
CA ASP A 427 -25.40 5.03 -36.86
C ASP A 427 -23.88 5.26 -36.96
N SER A 428 -23.40 6.48 -36.70
CA SER A 428 -21.97 6.78 -36.73
C SER A 428 -21.18 5.97 -35.67
N THR A 429 -21.77 5.74 -34.51
CA THR A 429 -21.17 4.90 -33.44
C THR A 429 -21.13 3.43 -33.86
N PHE A 430 -22.21 2.89 -34.44
CA PHE A 430 -22.21 1.52 -34.99
C PHE A 430 -21.30 1.37 -36.21
N ALA A 431 -21.06 2.44 -36.97
CA ALA A 431 -20.07 2.43 -38.04
C ALA A 431 -18.65 2.17 -37.51
N LYS A 432 -18.30 2.76 -36.36
CA LYS A 432 -17.02 2.44 -35.69
C LYS A 432 -16.95 0.98 -35.27
N VAL A 433 -18.05 0.42 -34.73
CA VAL A 433 -18.12 -1.03 -34.41
C VAL A 433 -17.85 -1.86 -35.66
N ALA A 434 -18.45 -1.52 -36.81
CA ALA A 434 -18.23 -2.22 -38.07
C ALA A 434 -16.77 -2.11 -38.58
N VAL A 435 -16.08 -1.02 -38.29
CA VAL A 435 -14.64 -0.87 -38.58
C VAL A 435 -13.80 -1.74 -37.65
N LEU A 436 -14.10 -1.74 -36.35
CA LEU A 436 -13.36 -2.52 -35.35
C LEU A 436 -13.63 -4.03 -35.45
N SER A 437 -14.80 -4.41 -35.93
CA SER A 437 -15.25 -5.79 -36.05
C SER A 437 -16.07 -5.99 -37.33
N PRO A 438 -15.43 -6.08 -38.54
CA PRO A 438 -16.11 -6.06 -39.82
C PRO A 438 -17.07 -7.25 -40.09
N SER A 439 -16.84 -8.38 -39.41
CA SER A 439 -17.68 -9.58 -39.51
C SER A 439 -18.83 -9.64 -38.50
N TYR A 440 -18.98 -8.60 -37.65
CA TYR A 440 -19.98 -8.61 -36.60
C TYR A 440 -21.35 -8.12 -37.13
N ALA A 441 -22.18 -9.02 -37.61
CA ALA A 441 -23.49 -8.73 -38.19
C ALA A 441 -24.40 -7.83 -37.33
N PRO A 442 -24.42 -7.92 -35.97
CA PRO A 442 -25.24 -7.03 -35.17
C PRO A 442 -24.88 -5.54 -35.31
N ALA A 443 -23.63 -5.18 -35.64
CA ALA A 443 -23.25 -3.78 -35.89
C ALA A 443 -24.04 -3.23 -37.10
N TYR A 444 -24.11 -3.99 -38.16
CA TYR A 444 -24.86 -3.60 -39.38
C TYR A 444 -26.38 -3.64 -39.15
N LEU A 445 -26.89 -4.56 -38.35
CA LEU A 445 -28.29 -4.53 -37.92
C LEU A 445 -28.67 -3.22 -37.22
N TRP A 446 -27.85 -2.75 -36.28
CA TRP A 446 -28.13 -1.51 -35.57
C TRP A 446 -27.93 -0.28 -36.47
N ARG A 447 -27.03 -0.33 -37.45
CA ARG A 447 -26.92 0.68 -38.49
C ARG A 447 -28.22 0.69 -39.35
N ALA A 448 -28.71 -0.46 -39.76
CA ALA A 448 -29.98 -0.58 -40.50
C ALA A 448 -31.15 0.01 -39.70
N ARG A 449 -31.26 -0.34 -38.42
CA ARG A 449 -32.32 0.18 -37.54
C ARG A 449 -32.23 1.69 -37.37
N SER A 450 -31.02 2.25 -37.23
CA SER A 450 -30.80 3.70 -37.12
C SER A 450 -31.24 4.41 -38.39
N ASN A 451 -30.83 3.91 -39.55
CA ASN A 451 -31.19 4.49 -40.83
C ASN A 451 -32.68 4.28 -41.16
N TYR A 452 -33.31 3.18 -40.74
CA TYR A 452 -34.76 3.03 -40.82
C TYR A 452 -35.53 4.07 -39.99
N LYS A 453 -35.02 4.42 -38.81
CA LYS A 453 -35.61 5.47 -37.97
C LYS A 453 -35.45 6.87 -38.56
N LEU A 454 -34.43 7.12 -39.38
CA LEU A 454 -34.19 8.35 -40.12
C LEU A 454 -34.95 8.45 -41.42
N ASP A 455 -35.49 7.32 -41.91
CA ASP A 455 -36.21 7.21 -43.18
C ASP A 455 -37.44 6.29 -43.02
N THR A 456 -38.33 6.64 -42.09
CA THR A 456 -39.49 5.82 -41.68
C THR A 456 -40.47 5.55 -42.78
N ASN A 457 -40.57 6.42 -43.77
CA ASN A 457 -41.43 6.27 -44.93
C ASN A 457 -40.77 5.49 -46.07
N ASN A 458 -39.50 5.07 -45.89
CA ASN A 458 -38.72 4.40 -46.93
C ASN A 458 -38.61 5.19 -48.26
N GLU A 459 -38.52 6.52 -48.19
CA GLU A 459 -38.36 7.37 -49.36
C GLU A 459 -37.01 7.16 -50.05
N ARG A 460 -35.96 6.96 -49.24
CA ARG A 460 -34.60 6.71 -49.72
C ARG A 460 -34.13 5.27 -49.56
N TRP A 461 -34.89 4.46 -48.82
CA TRP A 461 -34.54 3.10 -48.47
C TRP A 461 -33.16 3.02 -47.76
N ALA A 462 -32.86 3.96 -46.89
CA ALA A 462 -31.54 4.17 -46.32
C ALA A 462 -31.00 2.98 -45.50
N ALA A 463 -31.85 2.10 -45.00
CA ALA A 463 -31.48 0.91 -44.27
C ALA A 463 -31.03 -0.28 -45.13
N GLN A 464 -31.36 -0.24 -46.45
CA GLN A 464 -31.16 -1.36 -47.38
C GLN A 464 -29.71 -1.91 -47.39
N PRO A 465 -28.66 -1.15 -47.58
CA PRO A 465 -27.32 -1.68 -47.74
C PRO A 465 -26.83 -2.38 -46.45
N TYR A 466 -27.34 -1.95 -45.32
CA TYR A 466 -26.96 -2.53 -44.03
C TYR A 466 -27.70 -3.85 -43.75
N TYR A 467 -28.96 -3.96 -44.13
CA TYR A 467 -29.69 -5.25 -44.07
C TYR A 467 -29.10 -6.28 -45.03
N GLU A 468 -28.69 -5.87 -46.23
CA GLU A 468 -27.98 -6.78 -47.14
C GLU A 468 -26.68 -7.30 -46.53
N LYS A 469 -25.92 -6.40 -45.86
CA LYS A 469 -24.68 -6.80 -45.19
C LYS A 469 -24.93 -7.77 -44.04
N VAL A 470 -26.05 -7.64 -43.32
CA VAL A 470 -26.45 -8.63 -42.30
C VAL A 470 -26.66 -10.01 -42.94
N ILE A 471 -27.37 -10.10 -44.07
CA ILE A 471 -27.61 -11.37 -44.75
C ILE A 471 -26.31 -11.99 -45.27
N GLU A 472 -25.40 -11.17 -45.79
CA GLU A 472 -24.07 -11.59 -46.28
C GLU A 472 -23.21 -12.19 -45.18
N LEU A 473 -23.19 -11.56 -43.99
CA LEU A 473 -22.32 -11.96 -42.90
C LEU A 473 -22.78 -13.20 -42.13
N VAL A 474 -24.07 -13.51 -42.14
CA VAL A 474 -24.59 -14.70 -41.42
C VAL A 474 -24.66 -15.89 -42.38
N LYS A 475 -23.85 -16.90 -42.09
CA LYS A 475 -23.81 -18.13 -42.91
C LYS A 475 -25.16 -18.85 -42.94
N PRO A 476 -25.50 -19.50 -44.04
CA PRO A 476 -26.81 -20.18 -44.19
C PRO A 476 -27.18 -21.10 -43.02
N GLU A 477 -26.24 -21.91 -42.57
CA GLU A 477 -26.42 -22.87 -41.47
C GLU A 477 -26.63 -22.20 -40.09
N GLU A 478 -26.27 -20.95 -39.93
CA GLU A 478 -26.40 -20.19 -38.68
C GLU A 478 -27.68 -19.33 -38.63
N ARG A 479 -28.39 -19.15 -39.76
CA ARG A 479 -29.52 -18.20 -39.89
C ARG A 479 -30.68 -18.51 -38.96
N ALA A 480 -31.00 -19.83 -38.78
CA ALA A 480 -32.10 -20.28 -37.94
C ALA A 480 -31.75 -20.41 -36.45
N THR A 481 -30.51 -20.16 -36.04
CA THR A 481 -30.11 -20.25 -34.63
C THR A 481 -30.88 -19.24 -33.77
N PRO A 482 -31.13 -19.50 -32.48
CA PRO A 482 -31.83 -18.57 -31.60
C PRO A 482 -31.19 -17.17 -31.56
N ALA A 483 -29.86 -17.10 -31.70
CA ALA A 483 -29.12 -15.84 -31.70
C ALA A 483 -29.38 -15.00 -32.97
N ASN A 484 -29.53 -15.62 -34.12
CA ASN A 484 -29.63 -14.95 -35.43
C ASN A 484 -31.06 -14.87 -35.98
N LYS A 485 -31.95 -15.75 -35.55
CA LYS A 485 -33.31 -15.87 -36.09
C LYS A 485 -34.05 -14.54 -36.22
N SER A 486 -34.12 -13.78 -35.13
CA SER A 486 -34.84 -12.49 -35.09
C SER A 486 -34.22 -11.46 -36.05
N MET A 487 -32.89 -11.36 -36.05
CA MET A 487 -32.14 -10.44 -36.89
C MET A 487 -32.31 -10.75 -38.36
N MET A 488 -32.24 -12.02 -38.73
CA MET A 488 -32.38 -12.49 -40.08
C MET A 488 -33.81 -12.27 -40.62
N LEU A 489 -34.85 -12.61 -39.84
CA LEU A 489 -36.24 -12.35 -40.21
C LEU A 489 -36.51 -10.87 -40.42
N GLU A 490 -35.98 -10.00 -39.55
CA GLU A 490 -36.08 -8.53 -39.68
C GLU A 490 -35.45 -8.05 -40.99
N ALA A 491 -34.21 -8.48 -41.25
CA ALA A 491 -33.49 -8.12 -42.47
C ALA A 491 -34.19 -8.59 -43.74
N CYS A 492 -34.61 -9.87 -43.80
CA CYS A 492 -35.29 -10.44 -44.96
C CYS A 492 -36.62 -9.73 -45.21
N ARG A 493 -37.44 -9.45 -44.20
CA ARG A 493 -38.73 -8.75 -44.38
C ARG A 493 -38.56 -7.35 -44.95
N TYR A 494 -37.59 -6.58 -44.44
CA TYR A 494 -37.29 -5.27 -44.99
C TYR A 494 -36.81 -5.34 -46.44
N LEU A 495 -35.97 -6.30 -46.78
CA LEU A 495 -35.46 -6.49 -48.14
C LEU A 495 -36.53 -7.02 -49.10
N CYS A 496 -37.49 -7.82 -48.64
CA CYS A 496 -38.68 -8.18 -49.44
C CYS A 496 -39.46 -6.92 -49.84
N ASP A 497 -39.72 -6.01 -48.89
CA ASP A 497 -40.42 -4.78 -49.17
C ASP A 497 -39.63 -3.85 -50.11
N TYR A 498 -38.30 -3.72 -49.87
CA TYR A 498 -37.43 -2.92 -50.74
C TYR A 498 -37.47 -3.41 -52.17
N TYR A 499 -37.20 -4.68 -52.44
CA TYR A 499 -37.16 -5.22 -53.80
C TYR A 499 -38.53 -5.36 -54.44
N ALA A 500 -39.61 -5.34 -53.66
CA ALA A 500 -40.97 -5.32 -54.22
C ALA A 500 -41.46 -3.92 -54.57
N LYS A 501 -41.07 -2.88 -53.82
CA LYS A 501 -41.73 -1.53 -53.85
C LYS A 501 -40.82 -0.39 -54.29
N SER A 502 -39.51 -0.51 -54.21
CA SER A 502 -38.58 0.57 -54.58
C SER A 502 -38.40 0.72 -56.09
N ALA A 503 -37.71 1.77 -56.51
CA ALA A 503 -37.30 1.97 -57.89
C ALA A 503 -36.35 0.83 -58.41
N ALA A 504 -35.66 0.14 -57.49
CA ALA A 504 -34.80 -1.00 -57.81
C ALA A 504 -35.56 -2.36 -57.77
N LYS A 505 -36.81 -2.37 -58.16
CA LYS A 505 -37.69 -3.52 -58.13
C LYS A 505 -37.04 -4.76 -58.75
N ASP A 506 -36.96 -5.86 -57.95
CA ASP A 506 -36.42 -7.16 -58.35
C ASP A 506 -37.24 -8.27 -57.70
N LEU A 507 -38.18 -8.84 -58.47
CA LEU A 507 -39.07 -9.89 -57.97
C LEU A 507 -38.35 -11.22 -57.74
N ALA A 508 -37.22 -11.47 -58.40
CA ALA A 508 -36.42 -12.68 -58.15
C ALA A 508 -35.73 -12.62 -56.81
N LYS A 509 -35.14 -11.45 -56.47
CA LYS A 509 -34.59 -11.21 -55.13
C LYS A 509 -35.68 -11.23 -54.06
N THR A 510 -36.83 -10.60 -54.30
CA THR A 510 -37.96 -10.64 -53.36
C THR A 510 -38.32 -12.10 -53.02
N LYS A 511 -38.42 -12.95 -54.04
CA LYS A 511 -38.72 -14.39 -53.87
C LYS A 511 -37.63 -15.09 -53.06
N SER A 512 -36.36 -14.85 -53.36
CA SER A 512 -35.24 -15.47 -52.64
C SER A 512 -35.21 -15.10 -51.14
N PHE A 513 -35.59 -13.89 -50.75
CA PHE A 513 -35.69 -13.53 -49.34
C PHE A 513 -36.87 -14.19 -48.65
N TYR A 514 -38.01 -14.39 -49.30
CA TYR A 514 -39.11 -15.19 -48.76
C TYR A 514 -38.71 -16.66 -48.59
N GLU A 515 -37.92 -17.24 -49.47
CA GLU A 515 -37.35 -18.59 -49.32
C GLU A 515 -36.44 -18.70 -48.11
N ILE A 516 -35.59 -17.67 -47.85
CA ILE A 516 -34.77 -17.60 -46.64
C ILE A 516 -35.65 -17.51 -45.38
N ILE A 517 -36.74 -16.72 -45.39
CA ILE A 517 -37.68 -16.64 -44.26
C ILE A 517 -38.26 -18.05 -43.96
N LEU A 518 -38.68 -18.81 -44.96
CA LEU A 518 -39.22 -20.18 -44.76
C LEU A 518 -38.15 -21.17 -44.27
N GLN A 519 -36.87 -20.98 -44.64
CA GLN A 519 -35.79 -21.79 -44.06
C GLN A 519 -35.62 -21.53 -42.57
N ILE A 520 -35.88 -20.29 -42.11
CA ILE A 520 -35.74 -19.87 -40.71
C ILE A 520 -37.02 -20.15 -39.92
N ASP A 521 -38.17 -19.90 -40.52
CA ASP A 521 -39.51 -20.10 -39.97
C ASP A 521 -40.45 -20.78 -41.01
N PRO A 522 -40.50 -22.11 -41.05
CA PRO A 522 -41.32 -22.85 -42.02
C PRO A 522 -42.82 -22.55 -41.98
N ASN A 523 -43.28 -21.89 -40.89
CA ASN A 523 -44.70 -21.58 -40.71
C ASN A 523 -45.04 -20.10 -40.98
N ASP A 524 -44.10 -19.30 -41.51
CA ASP A 524 -44.37 -17.87 -41.83
C ASP A 524 -45.45 -17.79 -42.93
N ALA A 525 -46.64 -17.35 -42.53
CA ALA A 525 -47.81 -17.26 -43.39
C ALA A 525 -47.62 -16.27 -44.57
N THR A 526 -46.90 -15.16 -44.31
CA THR A 526 -46.64 -14.14 -45.33
C THR A 526 -45.73 -14.68 -46.43
N ALA A 527 -44.68 -15.39 -46.05
CA ALA A 527 -43.75 -16.00 -47.00
C ALA A 527 -44.40 -17.12 -47.80
N LYS A 528 -45.22 -17.97 -47.15
CA LYS A 528 -46.01 -19.03 -47.85
C LYS A 528 -46.91 -18.40 -48.89
N THR A 529 -47.69 -17.40 -48.53
CA THR A 529 -48.60 -16.72 -49.45
C THR A 529 -47.86 -16.10 -50.63
N ALA A 530 -46.75 -15.40 -50.37
CA ALA A 530 -45.92 -14.75 -51.38
C ALA A 530 -45.28 -15.74 -52.37
N LEU A 531 -45.01 -16.96 -51.93
CA LEU A 531 -44.43 -18.04 -52.74
C LEU A 531 -45.49 -19.01 -53.35
N GLY A 532 -46.80 -18.78 -53.10
CA GLY A 532 -47.88 -19.66 -53.59
C GLY A 532 -47.90 -21.05 -52.95
N ILE A 533 -47.31 -21.17 -51.71
CA ILE A 533 -47.26 -22.40 -50.95
C ILE A 533 -48.52 -22.50 -50.07
N LYS A 534 -49.29 -23.59 -50.19
CA LYS A 534 -50.48 -23.86 -49.38
C LYS A 534 -50.14 -24.37 -47.99
#